data_0300530bab2396c00a9e55aa4fd9fe85
#
_entry.id   0300530bab2396c00a9e55aa4fd9fe85
#
_cell.length_a   1.000
_cell.length_b   1.000
_cell.length_c   1.000
_cell.angle_alpha   90.00
_cell.angle_beta   90.00
_cell.angle_gamma   90.00
#
_symmetry.space_group_name_H-M   'P 1'
#
loop_
_entity.id
_entity.type
_entity.pdbx_description
1 polymer ?
#
loop_
_entity_poly.entity_id
_entity_poly.type
_entity_poly.pdbx_seq_one_letter_code
_entity_poly.pdbx_strand_id
1 'polypeptide(L)'
;MAGALALNTYKTVSIAVTTGLTTAYTAPNGVSSIHLFSAVSNISSGVSTVTVYYNKSGTQFELIKNAKIPTTDVLNPIVGSLVLEVGDKIEIEGSANNAMKFTMSILESAK
;
A
#
# COMPACT_ATOMS: atom_id res chain seq x y z
N MET A 1 -3.15 32.95 15.18
CA MET A 1 -2.64 31.93 14.29
C MET A 1 -2.91 30.55 14.88
N ALA A 2 -3.27 29.66 14.04
CA ALA A 2 -3.34 28.30 14.47
C ALA A 2 -2.01 27.87 15.07
N GLY A 3 -2.02 26.94 15.96
CA GLY A 3 -0.81 26.37 16.49
C GLY A 3 0.07 25.83 15.38
N ALA A 4 1.28 25.43 15.72
CA ALA A 4 2.20 24.87 14.78
C ALA A 4 1.56 23.64 14.10
N LEU A 5 1.63 23.61 12.78
CA LEU A 5 1.20 22.45 12.02
C LEU A 5 2.29 21.38 12.11
N ALA A 6 1.87 20.14 12.22
CA ALA A 6 2.81 19.04 12.07
C ALA A 6 3.35 19.08 10.64
N LEU A 7 4.66 19.24 10.49
CA LEU A 7 5.30 19.22 9.17
C LEU A 7 5.35 17.81 8.60
N ASN A 8 5.47 16.84 9.47
CA ASN A 8 5.55 15.43 9.10
C ASN A 8 4.54 14.64 9.90
N THR A 9 3.79 13.80 9.22
CA THR A 9 2.84 12.89 9.86
C THR A 9 3.14 11.48 9.38
N TYR A 10 3.34 10.57 10.32
CA TYR A 10 3.52 9.16 10.01
C TYR A 10 2.18 8.47 10.10
N LYS A 11 1.85 7.69 9.08
CA LYS A 11 0.60 6.93 9.02
C LYS A 11 0.86 5.47 8.72
N THR A 12 0.01 4.61 9.26
CA THR A 12 0.01 3.19 8.94
C THR A 12 -1.38 2.82 8.45
N VAL A 13 -1.42 2.16 7.30
CA VAL A 13 -2.64 1.61 6.70
C VAL A 13 -2.58 0.11 6.79
N SER A 14 -3.66 -0.50 7.25
CA SER A 14 -3.78 -1.97 7.34
C SER A 14 -5.12 -2.38 6.78
N ILE A 15 -5.11 -3.28 5.79
CA ILE A 15 -6.34 -3.76 5.15
C ILE A 15 -6.27 -5.26 4.92
N ALA A 16 -7.44 -5.89 4.84
CA ALA A 16 -7.54 -7.25 4.34
C ALA A 16 -7.51 -7.21 2.82
N VAL A 17 -6.71 -8.09 2.22
CA VAL A 17 -6.67 -8.21 0.77
C VAL A 17 -7.87 -9.01 0.30
N THR A 18 -8.53 -8.53 -0.77
CA THR A 18 -9.69 -9.21 -1.36
C THR A 18 -9.41 -9.56 -2.81
N THR A 19 -10.31 -10.32 -3.42
CA THR A 19 -10.21 -10.63 -4.85
C THR A 19 -10.56 -9.44 -5.74
N GLY A 20 -11.25 -8.44 -5.18
CA GLY A 20 -11.51 -7.18 -5.87
C GLY A 20 -10.36 -6.20 -5.66
N LEU A 21 -10.16 -5.33 -6.65
CA LEU A 21 -9.16 -4.26 -6.52
C LEU A 21 -9.56 -3.31 -5.40
N THR A 22 -8.66 -3.09 -4.46
CA THR A 22 -8.88 -2.22 -3.31
C THR A 22 -7.84 -1.13 -3.29
N THR A 23 -8.27 0.12 -3.05
CA THR A 23 -7.34 1.22 -2.83
C THR A 23 -6.88 1.19 -1.38
N ALA A 24 -5.59 0.95 -1.19
CA ALA A 24 -5.00 0.94 0.15
C ALA A 24 -4.71 2.35 0.65
N TYR A 25 -4.29 3.22 -0.25
CA TYR A 25 -3.91 4.59 0.12
C TYR A 25 -4.09 5.52 -1.07
N THR A 26 -4.61 6.72 -0.80
CA THR A 26 -4.65 7.82 -1.78
C THR A 26 -3.89 9.00 -1.18
N ALA A 27 -2.91 9.51 -1.93
CA ALA A 27 -2.13 10.65 -1.47
C ALA A 27 -3.01 11.90 -1.42
N PRO A 28 -3.15 12.53 -0.24
CA PRO A 28 -4.05 13.67 -0.09
C PRO A 28 -3.44 14.97 -0.59
N ASN A 29 -4.30 15.98 -0.74
CA ASN A 29 -3.86 17.33 -1.06
C ASN A 29 -3.04 17.93 0.07
N GLY A 30 -2.12 18.82 -0.28
CA GLY A 30 -1.40 19.63 0.69
C GLY A 30 -0.19 18.95 1.31
N VAL A 31 0.09 17.72 0.92
CA VAL A 31 1.25 16.98 1.44
C VAL A 31 1.99 16.28 0.32
N SER A 32 3.24 15.97 0.59
CA SER A 32 4.02 15.00 -0.18
C SER A 32 4.03 13.70 0.60
N SER A 33 3.72 12.60 -0.04
CA SER A 33 3.62 11.30 0.62
C SER A 33 4.75 10.40 0.16
N ILE A 34 5.37 9.70 1.11
CA ILE A 34 6.48 8.79 0.82
C ILE A 34 6.22 7.45 1.49
N HIS A 35 6.28 6.39 0.70
CA HIS A 35 6.21 5.03 1.21
C HIS A 35 7.49 4.73 2.01
N LEU A 36 7.30 4.20 3.22
CA LEU A 36 8.40 3.81 4.09
C LEU A 36 8.55 2.29 4.19
N PHE A 37 7.43 1.60 4.29
CA PHE A 37 7.40 0.16 4.54
C PHE A 37 6.08 -0.42 4.03
N SER A 38 6.13 -1.63 3.51
CA SER A 38 4.92 -2.39 3.21
C SER A 38 5.18 -3.88 3.33
N ALA A 39 4.14 -4.60 3.70
CA ALA A 39 4.20 -6.05 3.83
C ALA A 39 2.83 -6.66 3.52
N VAL A 40 2.83 -7.76 2.81
CA VAL A 40 1.66 -8.60 2.62
C VAL A 40 1.95 -9.93 3.31
N SER A 41 1.15 -10.27 4.30
CA SER A 41 1.29 -11.52 5.02
C SER A 41 0.20 -12.51 4.62
N ASN A 42 0.58 -13.74 4.33
CA ASN A 42 -0.36 -14.83 4.06
C ASN A 42 -0.66 -15.56 5.35
N ILE A 43 -1.88 -15.39 5.85
CA ILE A 43 -2.34 -16.00 7.10
C ILE A 43 -3.22 -17.23 6.84
N SER A 44 -3.31 -17.67 5.59
CA SER A 44 -4.11 -18.83 5.22
C SER A 44 -3.29 -20.11 5.25
N SER A 45 -3.96 -21.24 5.02
CA SER A 45 -3.33 -22.56 5.00
C SER A 45 -2.79 -22.94 3.62
N GLY A 46 -2.93 -22.09 2.62
CA GLY A 46 -2.49 -22.35 1.26
C GLY A 46 -1.71 -21.21 0.65
N VAL A 47 -1.11 -21.44 -0.49
CA VAL A 47 -0.42 -20.41 -1.26
C VAL A 47 -1.44 -19.43 -1.81
N SER A 48 -1.14 -18.14 -1.74
CA SER A 48 -1.96 -17.08 -2.34
C SER A 48 -1.09 -16.20 -3.22
N THR A 49 -1.72 -15.54 -4.20
CA THR A 49 -1.01 -14.58 -5.05
C THR A 49 -1.54 -13.19 -4.83
N VAL A 50 -0.69 -12.20 -5.03
CA VAL A 50 -1.04 -10.80 -4.83
C VAL A 50 -0.46 -9.94 -5.96
N THR A 51 -1.21 -8.91 -6.34
CA THR A 51 -0.77 -7.88 -7.27
C THR A 51 -0.92 -6.54 -6.59
N VAL A 52 0.12 -5.72 -6.65
CA VAL A 52 0.11 -4.36 -6.09
C VAL A 52 0.42 -3.38 -7.21
N TYR A 53 -0.40 -2.35 -7.31
CA TYR A 53 -0.29 -1.31 -8.34
C TYR A 53 0.05 0.04 -7.71
N TYR A 54 0.87 0.79 -8.44
CA TYR A 54 0.97 2.23 -8.27
C TYR A 54 0.06 2.86 -9.32
N ASN A 55 -0.97 3.57 -8.88
CA ASN A 55 -1.91 4.25 -9.79
C ASN A 55 -1.55 5.72 -9.85
N LYS A 56 -1.02 6.15 -11.00
CA LYS A 56 -0.67 7.53 -11.24
C LYS A 56 -1.69 8.14 -12.19
N SER A 57 -2.52 9.03 -11.67
CA SER A 57 -3.50 9.77 -12.48
C SER A 57 -4.40 8.86 -13.31
N GLY A 58 -4.81 7.73 -12.73
CA GLY A 58 -5.70 6.77 -13.39
C GLY A 58 -5.00 5.67 -14.16
N THR A 59 -3.68 5.73 -14.34
CA THR A 59 -2.92 4.68 -15.00
C THR A 59 -2.25 3.80 -13.97
N GLN A 60 -2.49 2.49 -14.05
CA GLN A 60 -1.93 1.52 -13.13
C GLN A 60 -0.57 1.02 -13.62
N PHE A 61 0.39 1.01 -12.70
CA PHE A 61 1.70 0.41 -12.93
C PHE A 61 1.86 -0.72 -11.91
N GLU A 62 2.05 -1.93 -12.40
CA GLU A 62 2.25 -3.07 -11.50
C GLU A 62 3.61 -2.94 -10.81
N LEU A 63 3.60 -2.86 -9.49
CA LEU A 63 4.82 -2.92 -8.70
C LEU A 63 5.23 -4.37 -8.49
N ILE A 64 4.23 -5.24 -8.34
CA ILE A 64 4.42 -6.68 -8.30
C ILE A 64 3.15 -7.32 -8.86
N LYS A 65 3.28 -8.37 -9.66
CA LYS A 65 2.14 -8.99 -10.33
C LYS A 65 2.08 -10.48 -10.05
N ASN A 66 0.93 -10.94 -9.55
CA ASN A 66 0.68 -12.36 -9.27
C ASN A 66 1.81 -13.04 -8.50
N ALA A 67 2.37 -12.31 -7.54
CA ALA A 67 3.44 -12.85 -6.71
C ALA A 67 2.88 -13.90 -5.76
N LYS A 68 3.50 -15.06 -5.73
CA LYS A 68 3.11 -16.15 -4.84
C LYS A 68 3.65 -15.91 -3.46
N ILE A 69 2.77 -16.02 -2.46
CA ILE A 69 3.17 -15.96 -1.06
C ILE A 69 2.81 -17.29 -0.43
N PRO A 70 3.81 -18.09 -0.02
CA PRO A 70 3.54 -19.33 0.69
C PRO A 70 2.77 -19.09 1.98
N THR A 71 2.11 -20.13 2.47
CA THR A 71 1.41 -20.04 3.76
C THR A 71 2.37 -19.59 4.86
N THR A 72 1.88 -18.73 5.74
CA THR A 72 2.63 -18.15 6.88
C THR A 72 3.86 -17.33 6.50
N ASP A 73 3.96 -16.93 5.24
CA ASP A 73 5.08 -16.11 4.76
C ASP A 73 4.65 -14.67 4.52
N VAL A 74 5.64 -13.81 4.29
CA VAL A 74 5.47 -12.36 4.11
C VAL A 74 6.22 -11.92 2.86
N LEU A 75 5.61 -11.00 2.10
CA LEU A 75 6.22 -10.38 0.94
C LEU A 75 6.25 -8.86 1.15
N ASN A 76 7.37 -8.23 0.84
CA ASN A 76 7.47 -6.77 0.82
C ASN A 76 7.27 -6.30 -0.64
N PRO A 77 6.05 -5.87 -1.00
CA PRO A 77 5.72 -5.63 -2.41
C PRO A 77 6.33 -4.35 -2.98
N ILE A 78 6.64 -3.39 -2.12
CA ILE A 78 7.24 -2.12 -2.54
C ILE A 78 8.61 -2.04 -1.91
N VAL A 79 9.65 -2.03 -2.75
CA VAL A 79 11.02 -1.98 -2.29
C VAL A 79 11.50 -0.53 -2.29
N GLY A 80 11.97 -0.07 -1.13
CA GLY A 80 12.50 1.27 -0.99
C GLY A 80 11.41 2.34 -0.89
N SER A 81 11.84 3.58 -1.04
CA SER A 81 10.96 4.74 -0.95
C SER A 81 10.26 4.97 -2.27
N LEU A 82 8.95 5.18 -2.20
CA LEU A 82 8.16 5.55 -3.36
C LEU A 82 7.46 6.86 -3.05
N VAL A 83 7.68 7.87 -3.87
CA VAL A 83 7.03 9.16 -3.71
C VAL A 83 5.66 9.10 -4.37
N LEU A 84 4.64 9.50 -3.61
CA LEU A 84 3.26 9.57 -4.10
C LEU A 84 2.86 11.04 -4.19
N GLU A 85 2.53 11.48 -5.39
CA GLU A 85 2.04 12.83 -5.62
C GLU A 85 0.54 12.87 -5.35
N VAL A 86 -0.01 14.08 -5.20
CA VAL A 86 -1.42 14.27 -4.89
C VAL A 86 -2.29 13.45 -5.85
N GLY A 87 -3.19 12.66 -5.29
CA GLY A 87 -4.11 11.83 -6.05
C GLY A 87 -3.57 10.46 -6.46
N ASP A 88 -2.28 10.23 -6.32
CA ASP A 88 -1.71 8.91 -6.61
C ASP A 88 -2.21 7.89 -5.58
N LYS A 89 -2.31 6.64 -6.02
CA LYS A 89 -2.87 5.59 -5.16
C LYS A 89 -1.98 4.37 -5.14
N ILE A 90 -2.05 3.64 -4.04
CA ILE A 90 -1.57 2.27 -3.95
C ILE A 90 -2.80 1.37 -3.93
N GLU A 91 -2.86 0.44 -4.87
CA GLU A 91 -3.99 -0.47 -5.04
C GLU A 91 -3.49 -1.90 -4.93
N ILE A 92 -4.35 -2.79 -4.45
CA ILE A 92 -3.98 -4.18 -4.22
C ILE A 92 -5.15 -5.11 -4.52
N GLU A 93 -4.83 -6.29 -5.06
CA GLU A 93 -5.79 -7.37 -5.24
C GLU A 93 -5.10 -8.71 -5.02
N GLY A 94 -5.85 -9.70 -4.64
CA GLY A 94 -5.33 -11.02 -4.32
C GLY A 94 -6.12 -12.14 -4.95
N SER A 95 -5.62 -13.36 -4.80
CA SER A 95 -6.27 -14.56 -5.35
C SER A 95 -7.38 -15.09 -4.45
N ALA A 96 -7.48 -14.64 -3.22
CA ALA A 96 -8.48 -15.12 -2.27
C ALA A 96 -8.86 -14.05 -1.27
N ASN A 97 -10.08 -14.11 -0.75
CA ASN A 97 -10.55 -13.24 0.32
C ASN A 97 -10.08 -13.80 1.66
N ASN A 98 -9.74 -12.90 2.58
CA ASN A 98 -9.37 -13.24 3.97
C ASN A 98 -8.14 -14.15 4.09
N ALA A 99 -7.33 -14.24 3.03
CA ALA A 99 -6.11 -15.04 3.06
C ALA A 99 -4.88 -14.20 3.41
N MET A 100 -4.91 -12.92 3.06
CA MET A 100 -3.73 -12.05 3.20
C MET A 100 -4.10 -10.72 3.84
N LYS A 101 -3.13 -10.15 4.55
CA LYS A 101 -3.23 -8.82 5.15
C LYS A 101 -2.13 -7.93 4.59
N PHE A 102 -2.49 -6.69 4.28
CA PHE A 102 -1.55 -5.70 3.77
C PHE A 102 -1.38 -4.58 4.80
N THR A 103 -0.13 -4.25 5.09
CA THR A 103 0.22 -3.15 5.99
C THR A 103 1.22 -2.24 5.29
N MET A 104 1.01 -0.94 5.37
CA MET A 104 1.89 0.04 4.75
C MET A 104 2.06 1.24 5.66
N SER A 105 3.30 1.70 5.80
CA SER A 105 3.62 2.93 6.53
C SER A 105 4.02 4.03 5.57
N ILE A 106 3.54 5.22 5.82
CA ILE A 106 3.70 6.39 4.94
C ILE A 106 4.08 7.59 5.78
N LEU A 107 4.99 8.39 5.25
CA LEU A 107 5.30 9.72 5.78
C LEU A 107 4.60 10.75 4.90
N GLU A 108 3.80 11.61 5.51
CA GLU A 108 3.18 12.76 4.86
C GLU A 108 3.87 14.02 5.36
N SER A 109 4.48 14.76 4.46
CA SER A 109 5.14 16.04 4.78
C SER A 109 4.31 17.17 4.23
N ALA A 110 4.06 18.20 5.03
CA ALA A 110 3.33 19.37 4.59
C ALA A 110 4.10 20.09 3.48
N LYS A 111 3.38 20.52 2.47
CA LYS A 111 3.95 21.32 1.38
C LYS A 111 3.96 22.79 1.74
#